data_79a209fd23f2ab5ee8448efdcb1861fe
#
_entry.id   79a209fd23f2ab5ee8448efdcb1861fe
#
_cell.length_a   1.000
_cell.length_b   1.000
_cell.length_c   1.000
_cell.angle_alpha   90.00
_cell.angle_beta   90.00
_cell.angle_gamma   90.00
#
_symmetry.space_group_name_H-M   'P 1'
#
loop_
_entity.id
_entity.type
_entity.pdbx_description
1 polymer ?
#
loop_
_entity_poly.entity_id
_entity_poly.type
_entity_poly.pdbx_seq_one_letter_code
_entity_poly.pdbx_strand_id
1 'polypeptide(L)'
;MAAQGIEALDVLQARVTKMLDILADLRERRDNLQGRVEALEKDVSIKDDELAHLREDNARLLTIQEEYKQLVAEREIVRNKVEGMLKHLETFELP
;
A
#
# COMPACT_ATOMS: atom_id res chain seq x y z
N MET A 1 50.57 -44.03 -21.75
CA MET A 1 49.64 -43.31 -22.60
C MET A 1 48.16 -43.56 -22.24
N ALA A 2 47.77 -44.82 -22.05
CA ALA A 2 46.36 -45.09 -21.62
C ALA A 2 46.04 -44.50 -20.23
N ALA A 3 46.98 -44.46 -19.31
CA ALA A 3 46.77 -43.87 -18.00
C ALA A 3 46.54 -42.34 -18.03
N GLN A 4 47.17 -41.60 -18.95
CA GLN A 4 46.97 -40.17 -19.12
C GLN A 4 45.60 -39.82 -19.68
N GLY A 5 45.12 -40.67 -20.61
CA GLY A 5 43.77 -40.52 -21.16
C GLY A 5 42.68 -40.75 -20.13
N ILE A 6 42.88 -41.76 -19.25
CA ILE A 6 41.95 -42.07 -18.16
C ILE A 6 41.92 -40.93 -17.14
N GLU A 7 43.10 -40.39 -16.78
CA GLU A 7 43.18 -39.24 -15.86
C GLU A 7 42.50 -37.99 -16.42
N ALA A 8 42.69 -37.72 -17.72
CA ALA A 8 42.01 -36.61 -18.39
C ALA A 8 40.51 -36.78 -18.41
N LEU A 9 40.01 -37.98 -18.63
CA LEU A 9 38.59 -38.29 -18.57
C LEU A 9 38.02 -38.14 -17.17
N ASP A 10 38.75 -38.59 -16.17
CA ASP A 10 38.35 -38.43 -14.76
C ASP A 10 38.25 -36.94 -14.36
N VAL A 11 39.21 -36.14 -14.82
CA VAL A 11 39.17 -34.69 -14.58
C VAL A 11 37.95 -34.04 -15.26
N LEU A 12 37.67 -34.42 -16.52
CA LEU A 12 36.50 -33.93 -17.22
C LEU A 12 35.18 -34.36 -16.56
N GLN A 13 35.11 -35.59 -16.10
CA GLN A 13 33.95 -36.10 -15.38
C GLN A 13 33.74 -35.37 -14.09
N ALA A 14 34.78 -35.09 -13.33
CA ALA A 14 34.71 -34.31 -12.11
C ALA A 14 34.21 -32.89 -12.38
N ARG A 15 34.69 -32.25 -13.44
CA ARG A 15 34.24 -30.91 -13.84
C ARG A 15 32.77 -30.88 -14.27
N VAL A 16 32.36 -31.89 -15.04
CA VAL A 16 30.95 -32.01 -15.47
C VAL A 16 30.05 -32.21 -14.27
N THR A 17 30.40 -33.06 -13.34
CA THR A 17 29.66 -33.31 -12.11
C THR A 17 29.53 -32.00 -11.30
N LYS A 18 30.63 -31.27 -11.15
CA LYS A 18 30.62 -29.99 -10.47
C LYS A 18 29.71 -28.94 -11.15
N MET A 19 29.76 -28.89 -12.50
CA MET A 19 28.89 -28.02 -13.27
C MET A 19 27.42 -28.35 -13.07
N LEU A 20 27.07 -29.66 -13.07
CA LEU A 20 25.72 -30.12 -12.83
C LEU A 20 25.22 -29.75 -11.44
N ASP A 21 26.08 -29.86 -10.43
CA ASP A 21 25.75 -29.46 -9.07
C ASP A 21 25.50 -27.95 -8.97
N ILE A 22 26.34 -27.16 -9.63
CA ILE A 22 26.15 -25.70 -9.71
C ILE A 22 24.86 -25.34 -10.41
N LEU A 23 24.54 -26.02 -11.53
CA LEU A 23 23.30 -25.79 -12.26
C LEU A 23 22.07 -26.14 -11.42
N ALA A 24 22.14 -27.26 -10.69
CA ALA A 24 21.04 -27.66 -9.80
C ALA A 24 20.81 -26.61 -8.71
N ASP A 25 21.90 -26.12 -8.12
CA ASP A 25 21.87 -25.05 -7.11
C ASP A 25 21.27 -23.76 -7.67
N LEU A 26 21.72 -23.34 -8.84
CA LEU A 26 21.22 -22.15 -9.51
C LEU A 26 19.72 -22.25 -9.87
N ARG A 27 19.27 -23.42 -10.30
CA ARG A 27 17.84 -23.65 -10.57
C ARG A 27 17.02 -23.56 -9.33
N GLU A 28 17.48 -24.13 -8.24
CA GLU A 28 16.80 -24.05 -6.95
C GLU A 28 16.68 -22.60 -6.47
N ARG A 29 17.77 -21.84 -6.55
CA ARG A 29 17.78 -20.41 -6.21
C ARG A 29 16.84 -19.61 -7.11
N ARG A 30 16.85 -19.91 -8.40
CA ARG A 30 15.93 -19.27 -9.35
C ARG A 30 14.47 -19.53 -9.00
N ASP A 31 14.13 -20.78 -8.71
CA ASP A 31 12.77 -21.16 -8.36
C ASP A 31 12.32 -20.51 -7.05
N ASN A 32 13.22 -20.44 -6.06
CA ASN A 32 12.96 -19.74 -4.82
C ASN A 32 12.76 -18.25 -5.04
N LEU A 33 13.56 -17.61 -5.88
CA LEU A 33 13.41 -16.20 -6.22
C LEU A 33 12.12 -15.92 -7.00
N GLN A 34 11.75 -16.80 -7.91
CA GLN A 34 10.46 -16.69 -8.63
C GLN A 34 9.28 -16.76 -7.66
N GLY A 35 9.33 -17.69 -6.70
CA GLY A 35 8.30 -17.77 -5.66
C GLY A 35 8.20 -16.50 -4.83
N ARG A 36 9.34 -15.90 -4.48
CA ARG A 36 9.38 -14.63 -3.76
C ARG A 36 8.82 -13.47 -4.58
N VAL A 37 9.17 -13.42 -5.87
CA VAL A 37 8.65 -12.41 -6.78
C VAL A 37 7.13 -12.50 -6.89
N GLU A 38 6.59 -13.69 -7.08
CA GLU A 38 5.13 -13.91 -7.14
C GLU A 38 4.43 -13.50 -5.84
N ALA A 39 5.02 -13.84 -4.69
CA ALA A 39 4.49 -13.45 -3.39
C ALA A 39 4.51 -11.92 -3.20
N LEU A 40 5.60 -11.28 -3.61
CA LEU A 40 5.73 -9.83 -3.54
C LEU A 40 4.77 -9.11 -4.48
N GLU A 41 4.56 -9.64 -5.68
CA GLU A 41 3.58 -9.10 -6.64
C GLU A 41 2.16 -9.14 -6.07
N LYS A 42 1.79 -10.23 -5.40
CA LYS A 42 0.50 -10.34 -4.70
C LYS A 42 0.38 -9.30 -3.58
N ASP A 43 1.42 -9.18 -2.77
CA ASP A 43 1.44 -8.20 -1.67
C ASP A 43 1.31 -6.78 -2.18
N VAL A 44 2.01 -6.45 -3.26
CA VAL A 44 1.92 -5.13 -3.91
C VAL A 44 0.51 -4.89 -4.42
N SER A 45 -0.11 -5.86 -5.07
CA SER A 45 -1.48 -5.76 -5.56
C SER A 45 -2.48 -5.51 -4.44
N ILE A 46 -2.35 -6.23 -3.32
CA ILE A 46 -3.22 -6.05 -2.14
C ILE A 46 -3.02 -4.64 -1.55
N LYS A 47 -1.78 -4.19 -1.43
CA LYS A 47 -1.46 -2.87 -0.90
C LYS A 47 -1.94 -1.75 -1.80
N ASP A 48 -1.88 -1.93 -3.10
CA ASP A 48 -2.42 -0.96 -4.07
C ASP A 48 -3.94 -0.83 -3.91
N ASP A 49 -4.66 -1.94 -3.72
CA ASP A 49 -6.09 -1.92 -3.46
C ASP A 49 -6.41 -1.22 -2.14
N GLU A 50 -5.67 -1.52 -1.09
CA GLU A 50 -5.81 -0.86 0.22
C GLU A 50 -5.56 0.65 0.12
N LEU A 51 -4.53 1.06 -0.63
CA LEU A 51 -4.24 2.47 -0.87
C LEU A 51 -5.37 3.17 -1.62
N ALA A 52 -5.95 2.52 -2.63
CA ALA A 52 -7.08 3.07 -3.36
C ALA A 52 -8.27 3.30 -2.42
N HIS A 53 -8.59 2.33 -1.55
CA HIS A 53 -9.64 2.45 -0.55
C HIS A 53 -9.37 3.58 0.44
N LEU A 54 -8.15 3.67 0.94
CA LEU A 54 -7.75 4.72 1.88
C LEU A 54 -7.85 6.11 1.24
N ARG A 55 -7.51 6.25 -0.02
CA ARG A 55 -7.64 7.52 -0.76
C ARG A 55 -9.10 7.92 -0.92
N GLU A 56 -9.97 6.97 -1.23
CA GLU A 56 -11.42 7.22 -1.30
C GLU A 56 -11.98 7.64 0.06
N ASP A 57 -11.63 6.93 1.12
CA ASP A 57 -12.06 7.25 2.48
C ASP A 57 -11.55 8.63 2.91
N ASN A 58 -10.31 8.94 2.58
CA ASN A 58 -9.73 10.24 2.86
C ASN A 58 -10.48 11.37 2.14
N ALA A 59 -10.81 11.17 0.87
CA ALA A 59 -11.59 12.13 0.09
C ALA A 59 -12.98 12.35 0.69
N ARG A 60 -13.65 11.28 1.12
CA ARG A 60 -14.96 11.37 1.81
C ARG A 60 -14.85 12.11 3.14
N LEU A 61 -13.83 11.79 3.93
CA LEU A 61 -13.61 12.47 5.22
C LEU A 61 -13.36 13.95 5.05
N LEU A 62 -12.59 14.35 4.04
CA LEU A 62 -12.38 15.77 3.72
C LEU A 62 -13.67 16.47 3.34
N THR A 63 -14.52 15.82 2.55
CA THR A 63 -15.83 16.36 2.17
C THR A 63 -16.73 16.51 3.38
N ILE A 64 -16.80 15.50 4.25
CA ILE A 64 -17.59 15.53 5.48
C ILE A 64 -17.09 16.63 6.42
N GLN A 65 -15.78 16.78 6.54
CA GLN A 65 -15.17 17.82 7.35
C GLN A 65 -15.55 19.22 6.85
N GLU A 66 -15.57 19.41 5.54
CA GLU A 66 -15.94 20.68 4.93
C GLU A 66 -17.43 20.97 5.16
N GLU A 67 -18.31 19.99 4.98
CA GLU A 67 -19.73 20.09 5.27
C GLU A 67 -19.98 20.41 6.74
N TYR A 68 -19.25 19.77 7.64
CA TYR A 68 -19.34 20.04 9.08
C TYR A 68 -18.98 21.48 9.41
N LYS A 69 -17.89 22.00 8.83
CA LYS A 69 -17.49 23.39 8.99
C LYS A 69 -18.57 24.36 8.53
N GLN A 70 -19.19 24.07 7.38
CA GLN A 70 -20.29 24.90 6.86
C GLN A 70 -21.49 24.88 7.80
N LEU A 71 -21.87 23.70 8.29
CA LEU A 71 -22.99 23.57 9.24
C LEU A 71 -22.72 24.32 10.55
N VAL A 72 -21.51 24.26 11.06
CA VAL A 72 -21.12 25.03 12.27
C VAL A 72 -21.23 26.52 12.00
N ALA A 73 -20.75 26.99 10.85
CA ALA A 73 -20.84 28.40 10.47
C ALA A 73 -22.29 28.85 10.31
N GLU A 74 -23.14 28.06 9.66
CA GLU A 74 -24.58 28.34 9.51
C GLU A 74 -25.28 28.38 10.87
N ARG A 75 -24.96 27.46 11.75
CA ARG A 75 -25.49 27.43 13.12
C ARG A 75 -25.16 28.70 13.87
N GLU A 76 -23.95 29.21 13.76
CA GLU A 76 -23.54 30.46 14.38
C GLU A 76 -24.30 31.67 13.83
N ILE A 77 -24.50 31.72 12.52
CA ILE A 77 -25.27 32.77 11.86
C ILE A 77 -26.72 32.75 12.37
N VAL A 78 -27.35 31.58 12.42
CA VAL A 78 -28.72 31.42 12.91
C VAL A 78 -28.83 31.84 14.38
N ARG A 79 -27.89 31.41 15.19
CA ARG A 79 -27.82 31.75 16.60
C ARG A 79 -27.74 33.26 16.82
N ASN A 80 -26.87 33.94 16.09
CA ASN A 80 -26.69 35.39 16.17
C ASN A 80 -27.95 36.13 15.75
N LYS A 81 -28.64 35.65 14.70
CA LYS A 81 -29.92 36.22 14.23
C LYS A 81 -31.02 36.07 15.28
N VAL A 82 -31.13 34.88 15.88
CA VAL A 82 -32.11 34.61 16.95
C VAL A 82 -31.83 35.49 18.16
N GLU A 83 -30.59 35.60 18.57
CA GLU A 83 -30.21 36.48 19.68
C GLU A 83 -30.54 37.95 19.38
N GLY A 84 -30.27 38.39 18.15
CA GLY A 84 -30.63 39.74 17.70
C GLY A 84 -32.14 39.99 17.72
N MET A 85 -32.93 39.04 17.28
CA MET A 85 -34.37 39.09 17.33
C MET A 85 -34.91 39.18 18.77
N LEU A 86 -34.36 38.37 19.66
CA LEU A 86 -34.73 38.36 21.08
C LEU A 86 -34.42 39.70 21.73
N LYS A 87 -33.27 40.27 21.46
CA LYS A 87 -32.92 41.64 21.96
C LYS A 87 -33.85 42.69 21.41
N HIS A 88 -34.23 42.60 20.14
CA HIS A 88 -35.15 43.52 19.51
C HIS A 88 -36.54 43.40 20.13
N LEU A 89 -37.04 42.19 20.40
CA LEU A 89 -38.29 41.99 21.11
C LEU A 89 -38.27 42.52 22.54
N GLU A 90 -37.18 42.35 23.25
CA GLU A 90 -37.04 42.89 24.60
C GLU A 90 -37.15 44.41 24.61
N THR A 91 -36.49 45.09 23.66
CA THR A 91 -36.58 46.55 23.52
C THR A 91 -37.99 46.99 23.10
N PHE A 92 -38.72 46.18 22.34
CA PHE A 92 -40.05 46.49 21.87
C PHE A 92 -41.12 46.30 22.96
N GLU A 93 -40.93 45.37 23.89
CA GLU A 93 -41.87 45.09 24.99
C GLU A 93 -41.71 46.05 26.15
N LEU A 94 -40.63 46.79 26.24
CA LEU A 94 -40.44 47.81 27.25
C LEU A 94 -41.29 49.05 26.91
N PRO A 95 -42.27 49.40 27.76
CA PRO A 95 -43.09 50.61 27.55
C PRO A 95 -42.28 51.89 27.65
#